data_2164b7d0dfbd1a47a722f25a7251f41a
#
_entry.id   2164b7d0dfbd1a47a722f25a7251f41a
#
_cell.length_a   1.000
_cell.length_b   1.000
_cell.length_c   1.000
_cell.angle_alpha   90.00
_cell.angle_beta   90.00
_cell.angle_gamma   90.00
#
_symmetry.space_group_name_H-M   'P 1'
#
loop_
_entity.id
_entity.type
_entity.pdbx_description
1 polymer ?
#
loop_
_entity_poly.entity_id
_entity_poly.type
_entity_poly.pdbx_seq_one_letter_code
_entity_poly.pdbx_strand_id
1 'polypeptide(L)'
;LRDRRLITLPTQESGSHYVWNNRNQLIASCIINGNSCHVLYDMKDVDHYQIIAGDVLNSDGHQSFISDTSFVADTYPDKYRMAKIYKADINTQSADLLLSIYSPKEFQTKDFKCHIACDLHPRVSPSGKYLCFDSPRTGKRGLYIMPLSVPAM
;
A
#
# COMPACT_ATOMS: atom_id res chain seq x y z
N LEU A 1 11.61 3.39 32.63
CA LEU A 1 11.66 3.53 31.16
C LEU A 1 13.11 3.33 30.71
N ARG A 2 13.55 2.07 30.68
CA ARG A 2 14.92 1.73 30.26
C ARG A 2 14.94 1.69 28.73
N ASP A 3 15.86 2.41 28.14
CA ASP A 3 16.38 2.34 26.76
C ASP A 3 15.34 2.25 25.61
N ARG A 4 14.51 3.30 25.46
CA ARG A 4 13.81 3.53 24.20
C ARG A 4 14.82 4.11 23.20
N ARG A 5 15.34 3.27 22.35
CA ARG A 5 16.24 3.66 21.28
C ARG A 5 15.40 4.08 20.07
N LEU A 6 15.63 5.28 19.55
CA LEU A 6 15.08 5.67 18.24
C LEU A 6 15.99 5.11 17.15
N ILE A 7 15.37 4.44 16.17
CA ILE A 7 16.04 3.94 14.98
C ILE A 7 15.52 4.77 13.82
N THR A 8 16.44 5.38 13.06
CA THR A 8 16.09 6.09 11.83
C THR A 8 16.18 5.12 10.66
N LEU A 9 15.11 4.99 9.91
CA LEU A 9 15.10 4.17 8.68
C LEU A 9 15.75 4.95 7.53
N PRO A 10 16.56 4.29 6.67
CA PRO A 10 17.18 4.93 5.50
C PRO A 10 16.15 5.16 4.38
N THR A 11 15.37 6.22 4.49
CA THR A 11 14.34 6.61 3.51
C THR A 11 14.84 7.61 2.48
N GLN A 12 16.04 8.13 2.62
CA GLN A 12 16.70 9.19 1.82
C GLN A 12 15.92 10.51 1.75
N GLU A 13 14.73 10.55 1.15
CA GLU A 13 14.00 11.81 0.91
C GLU A 13 12.66 11.87 1.64
N SER A 14 11.93 10.76 1.67
CA SER A 14 10.60 10.70 2.27
C SER A 14 10.21 9.26 2.60
N GLY A 15 9.41 9.10 3.64
CA GLY A 15 8.74 7.85 3.99
C GLY A 15 7.32 8.12 4.49
N SER A 16 6.36 7.38 3.99
CA SER A 16 4.94 7.48 4.36
C SER A 16 4.28 6.09 4.31
N HIS A 17 3.04 6.01 4.79
CA HIS A 17 2.22 4.80 4.68
C HIS A 17 2.99 3.51 4.94
N TYR A 18 2.90 2.99 6.14
CA TYR A 18 3.67 1.82 6.57
C TYR A 18 2.82 0.84 7.35
N VAL A 19 3.23 -0.44 7.31
CA VAL A 19 2.57 -1.51 8.05
C VAL A 19 3.56 -2.62 8.41
N TRP A 20 3.34 -3.26 9.55
CA TRP A 20 4.13 -4.39 10.04
C TRP A 20 3.57 -5.73 9.57
N ASN A 21 4.46 -6.70 9.33
CA ASN A 21 4.10 -8.11 9.31
C ASN A 21 4.38 -8.79 10.67
N ASN A 22 4.08 -10.08 10.77
CA ASN A 22 4.28 -10.84 12.02
C ASN A 22 5.75 -11.21 12.29
N ARG A 23 6.66 -10.94 11.34
CA ARG A 23 8.11 -11.19 11.46
C ARG A 23 8.91 -9.99 11.94
N ASN A 24 8.25 -8.93 12.41
CA ASN A 24 8.87 -7.64 12.74
C ASN A 24 9.57 -6.99 11.53
N GLN A 25 9.01 -7.16 10.35
CA GLN A 25 9.41 -6.44 9.17
C GLN A 25 8.38 -5.35 8.87
N LEU A 26 8.86 -4.19 8.47
CA LEU A 26 8.06 -3.02 8.13
C LEU A 26 8.13 -2.80 6.62
N ILE A 27 6.97 -2.73 5.95
CA ILE A 27 6.91 -2.20 4.59
C ILE A 27 6.44 -0.74 4.63
N ALA A 28 7.10 0.11 3.86
CA ALA A 28 6.76 1.54 3.79
C ALA A 28 6.86 2.05 2.35
N SER A 29 6.03 3.04 2.02
CA SER A 29 6.23 3.88 0.83
C SER A 29 7.35 4.85 1.08
N CYS A 30 8.36 4.87 0.21
CA CYS A 30 9.56 5.70 0.34
C CYS A 30 9.94 6.35 -0.99
N ILE A 31 10.77 7.38 -0.92
CA ILE A 31 11.49 7.91 -2.08
C ILE A 31 12.96 7.55 -1.92
N ILE A 32 13.49 6.76 -2.85
CA ILE A 32 14.89 6.32 -2.88
C ILE A 32 15.48 6.73 -4.22
N ASN A 33 16.55 7.53 -4.19
CA ASN A 33 17.21 8.10 -5.40
C ASN A 33 16.22 8.80 -6.35
N GLY A 34 15.30 9.59 -5.79
CA GLY A 34 14.29 10.33 -6.55
C GLY A 34 13.12 9.48 -7.07
N ASN A 35 13.07 8.18 -6.77
CA ASN A 35 12.01 7.28 -7.23
C ASN A 35 11.13 6.81 -6.08
N SER A 36 9.81 6.91 -6.26
CA SER A 36 8.85 6.30 -5.33
C SER A 36 8.96 4.78 -5.40
N CYS A 37 8.94 4.13 -4.26
CA CYS A 37 9.01 2.67 -4.15
C CYS A 37 8.43 2.17 -2.83
N HIS A 38 8.17 0.87 -2.75
CA HIS A 38 7.80 0.20 -1.50
C HIS A 38 9.01 -0.53 -0.95
N VAL A 39 9.41 -0.19 0.26
CA VAL A 39 10.65 -0.68 0.89
C VAL A 39 10.32 -1.56 2.08
N LEU A 40 10.87 -2.76 2.09
CA LEU A 40 10.80 -3.68 3.22
C LEU A 40 12.05 -3.54 4.08
N TYR A 41 11.85 -3.24 5.35
CA TYR A 41 12.89 -3.18 6.39
C TYR A 41 12.75 -4.37 7.33
N ASP A 42 13.86 -5.05 7.63
CA ASP A 42 13.93 -6.01 8.74
C ASP A 42 14.48 -5.30 9.99
N MET A 43 13.79 -5.41 11.11
CA MET A 43 14.23 -4.75 12.35
C MET A 43 15.52 -5.34 12.95
N LYS A 44 15.99 -6.46 12.43
CA LYS A 44 17.30 -7.01 12.79
C LYS A 44 18.46 -6.28 12.12
N ASP A 45 18.21 -5.72 10.91
CA ASP A 45 19.19 -5.01 10.10
C ASP A 45 18.49 -4.05 9.15
N VAL A 46 18.18 -2.84 9.62
CA VAL A 46 17.42 -1.84 8.86
C VAL A 46 18.22 -1.19 7.74
N ASP A 47 19.56 -1.30 7.77
CA ASP A 47 20.43 -0.72 6.74
C ASP A 47 20.44 -1.57 5.46
N HIS A 48 20.10 -2.87 5.57
CA HIS A 48 19.92 -3.78 4.43
C HIS A 48 18.43 -3.92 4.08
N TYR A 49 17.87 -2.85 3.54
CA TYR A 49 16.47 -2.84 3.09
C TYR A 49 16.30 -3.43 1.69
N GLN A 50 15.06 -3.75 1.34
CA GLN A 50 14.71 -4.36 0.07
C GLN A 50 13.60 -3.57 -0.62
N ILE A 51 13.81 -3.15 -1.89
CA ILE A 51 12.75 -2.55 -2.71
C ILE A 51 11.93 -3.69 -3.31
N ILE A 52 10.61 -3.66 -3.13
CA ILE A 52 9.71 -4.74 -3.56
C ILE A 52 9.02 -4.35 -4.86
N ALA A 53 9.18 -5.20 -5.89
CA ALA A 53 8.52 -5.06 -7.19
C ALA A 53 8.60 -3.62 -7.78
N GLY A 54 9.77 -2.99 -7.70
CA GLY A 54 9.96 -1.56 -8.03
C GLY A 54 9.56 -1.17 -9.45
N ASP A 55 9.55 -2.09 -10.40
CA ASP A 55 9.08 -1.84 -11.77
C ASP A 55 7.56 -1.61 -11.85
N VAL A 56 6.79 -2.12 -10.88
CA VAL A 56 5.34 -2.04 -10.83
C VAL A 56 4.87 -1.14 -9.69
N LEU A 57 5.43 -1.32 -8.49
CA LEU A 57 5.10 -0.55 -7.29
C LEU A 57 6.00 0.69 -7.18
N ASN A 58 5.83 1.62 -8.11
CA ASN A 58 6.66 2.81 -8.31
C ASN A 58 5.91 4.12 -8.02
N SER A 59 4.92 4.06 -7.15
CA SER A 59 4.17 5.23 -6.67
C SER A 59 3.91 5.12 -5.18
N ASP A 60 3.59 6.23 -4.54
CA ASP A 60 3.10 6.22 -3.15
C ASP A 60 1.77 5.46 -3.05
N GLY A 61 1.51 4.83 -1.90
CA GLY A 61 0.28 4.08 -1.64
C GLY A 61 0.27 3.41 -0.27
N HIS A 62 -0.90 2.86 0.07
CA HIS A 62 -1.18 2.22 1.35
C HIS A 62 -1.01 0.71 1.24
N GLN A 63 -0.34 0.10 2.19
CA GLN A 63 -0.07 -1.34 2.20
C GLN A 63 -0.90 -2.07 3.25
N SER A 64 -1.18 -3.36 3.00
CA SER A 64 -1.77 -4.26 3.98
C SER A 64 -1.29 -5.69 3.73
N PHE A 65 -0.69 -6.35 4.73
CA PHE A 65 -0.19 -7.72 4.58
C PHE A 65 -1.32 -8.74 4.45
N ILE A 66 -1.16 -9.68 3.53
CA ILE A 66 -1.98 -10.91 3.38
C ILE A 66 -1.36 -12.02 4.23
N SER A 67 -0.04 -12.12 4.17
CA SER A 67 0.81 -13.06 4.90
C SER A 67 2.16 -12.40 5.20
N ASP A 68 3.08 -13.11 5.83
CA ASP A 68 4.43 -12.59 6.08
C ASP A 68 5.25 -12.37 4.79
N THR A 69 4.82 -12.89 3.66
CA THR A 69 5.54 -12.80 2.38
C THR A 69 4.75 -12.14 1.27
N SER A 70 3.50 -11.75 1.52
CA SER A 70 2.68 -11.09 0.50
C SER A 70 1.82 -9.99 1.09
N PHE A 71 1.60 -8.94 0.32
CA PHE A 71 0.78 -7.80 0.71
C PHE A 71 0.01 -7.23 -0.48
N VAL A 72 -0.99 -6.40 -0.19
CA VAL A 72 -1.62 -5.53 -1.18
C VAL A 72 -1.10 -4.12 -1.02
N ALA A 73 -1.03 -3.39 -2.14
CA ALA A 73 -0.75 -1.95 -2.14
C ALA A 73 -1.67 -1.25 -3.13
N ASP A 74 -2.17 -0.07 -2.76
CA ASP A 74 -2.88 0.78 -3.70
C ASP A 74 -1.96 1.80 -4.36
N THR A 75 -2.51 2.53 -5.33
CA THR A 75 -1.91 3.73 -5.91
C THR A 75 -2.88 4.88 -5.82
N TYR A 76 -2.36 6.11 -5.83
CA TYR A 76 -3.18 7.26 -6.15
C TYR A 76 -3.65 7.22 -7.61
N PRO A 77 -4.75 7.92 -7.96
CA PRO A 77 -5.24 7.94 -9.33
C PRO A 77 -4.21 8.51 -10.32
N ASP A 78 -3.96 7.79 -11.40
CA ASP A 78 -3.10 8.22 -12.49
C ASP A 78 -3.72 9.36 -13.34
N LYS A 79 -3.04 9.76 -14.43
CA LYS A 79 -3.53 10.82 -15.35
C LYS A 79 -4.88 10.50 -16.01
N TYR A 80 -5.26 9.23 -16.07
CA TYR A 80 -6.55 8.75 -16.55
C TYR A 80 -7.57 8.57 -15.41
N ARG A 81 -7.21 8.98 -14.23
CA ARG A 81 -8.03 8.85 -13.03
C ARG A 81 -8.26 7.41 -12.58
N MET A 82 -7.36 6.50 -12.93
CA MET A 82 -7.41 5.12 -12.49
C MET A 82 -6.54 4.92 -11.25
N ALA A 83 -7.18 4.58 -10.14
CA ALA A 83 -6.53 4.07 -8.94
C ALA A 83 -6.47 2.54 -8.99
N LYS A 84 -5.39 1.95 -8.53
CA LYS A 84 -5.14 0.51 -8.69
C LYS A 84 -4.83 -0.12 -7.34
N ILE A 85 -5.15 -1.41 -7.21
CA ILE A 85 -4.67 -2.26 -6.12
C ILE A 85 -3.89 -3.41 -6.73
N TYR A 86 -2.68 -3.60 -6.25
CA TYR A 86 -1.80 -4.70 -6.62
C TYR A 86 -1.66 -5.68 -5.45
N LYS A 87 -1.43 -6.95 -5.78
CA LYS A 87 -0.94 -7.96 -4.85
C LYS A 87 0.53 -8.21 -5.16
N ALA A 88 1.38 -8.00 -4.18
CA ALA A 88 2.82 -8.21 -4.30
C ALA A 88 3.28 -9.42 -3.50
N ASP A 89 4.32 -10.08 -3.99
CA ASP A 89 5.04 -11.16 -3.31
C ASP A 89 6.50 -10.75 -3.08
N ILE A 90 6.93 -10.83 -1.83
CA ILE A 90 8.26 -10.41 -1.40
C ILE A 90 9.34 -11.36 -1.91
N ASN A 91 9.06 -12.66 -1.98
CA ASN A 91 10.05 -13.66 -2.38
C ASN A 91 10.32 -13.63 -3.89
N THR A 92 9.27 -13.47 -4.69
CA THR A 92 9.38 -13.44 -6.16
C THR A 92 9.64 -12.05 -6.71
N GLN A 93 9.54 -11.01 -5.87
CA GLN A 93 9.70 -9.60 -6.29
C GLN A 93 8.72 -9.19 -7.40
N SER A 94 7.53 -9.78 -7.40
CA SER A 94 6.48 -9.54 -8.39
C SER A 94 5.28 -8.82 -7.79
N ALA A 95 4.49 -8.15 -8.64
CA ALA A 95 3.22 -7.58 -8.27
C ALA A 95 2.20 -7.75 -9.40
N ASP A 96 1.04 -8.31 -9.06
CA ASP A 96 -0.07 -8.54 -9.98
C ASP A 96 -1.19 -7.53 -9.72
N LEU A 97 -1.77 -7.00 -10.80
CA LEU A 97 -2.92 -6.10 -10.72
C LEU A 97 -4.16 -6.89 -10.27
N LEU A 98 -4.72 -6.54 -9.10
CA LEU A 98 -5.98 -7.11 -8.63
C LEU A 98 -7.19 -6.31 -9.10
N LEU A 99 -7.08 -4.98 -9.11
CA LEU A 99 -8.21 -4.09 -9.31
C LEU A 99 -7.75 -2.76 -9.91
N SER A 100 -8.57 -2.22 -10.83
CA SER A 100 -8.39 -0.87 -11.36
C SER A 100 -9.74 -0.16 -11.32
N ILE A 101 -9.79 1.01 -10.65
CA ILE A 101 -11.03 1.73 -10.37
C ILE A 101 -10.89 3.17 -10.83
N TYR A 102 -11.89 3.66 -11.56
CA TYR A 102 -12.01 5.06 -11.87
C TYR A 102 -12.33 5.87 -10.61
N SER A 103 -11.54 6.88 -10.32
CA SER A 103 -11.72 7.83 -9.22
C SER A 103 -11.99 9.22 -9.79
N PRO A 104 -13.26 9.70 -9.79
CA PRO A 104 -13.62 11.01 -10.31
C PRO A 104 -12.80 12.14 -9.66
N LYS A 105 -12.53 13.22 -10.42
CA LYS A 105 -11.63 14.29 -9.99
C LYS A 105 -12.12 15.03 -8.73
N GLU A 106 -13.39 15.14 -8.52
CA GLU A 106 -14.03 15.73 -7.33
C GLU A 106 -13.60 15.03 -6.04
N PHE A 107 -13.24 13.75 -6.08
CA PHE A 107 -12.76 12.98 -4.93
C PHE A 107 -11.25 13.15 -4.65
N GLN A 108 -10.61 14.14 -5.23
CA GLN A 108 -9.24 14.58 -4.88
C GLN A 108 -9.20 15.85 -4.04
N THR A 109 -10.34 16.44 -3.75
CA THR A 109 -10.41 17.73 -3.08
C THR A 109 -9.80 17.68 -1.68
N LYS A 110 -8.81 18.52 -1.46
CA LYS A 110 -8.14 18.74 -0.15
C LYS A 110 -8.65 20.00 0.56
N ASP A 111 -9.86 20.46 0.22
CA ASP A 111 -10.46 21.61 0.88
C ASP A 111 -10.86 21.22 2.30
N PHE A 112 -10.35 21.94 3.29
CA PHE A 112 -10.68 21.73 4.72
C PHE A 112 -12.18 21.90 5.04
N LYS A 113 -12.92 22.64 4.21
CA LYS A 113 -14.37 22.83 4.38
C LYS A 113 -15.19 21.72 3.77
N CYS A 114 -14.66 21.00 2.79
CA CYS A 114 -15.34 19.94 2.08
C CYS A 114 -14.33 18.85 1.65
N HIS A 115 -13.78 18.13 2.63
CA HIS A 115 -12.83 17.07 2.38
C HIS A 115 -13.55 15.81 1.93
N ILE A 116 -13.63 15.61 0.61
CA ILE A 116 -14.24 14.43 -0.01
C ILE A 116 -13.22 13.50 -0.69
N ALA A 117 -11.93 13.72 -0.45
CA ALA A 117 -10.90 12.83 -1.00
C ALA A 117 -11.15 11.37 -0.60
N CYS A 118 -10.96 10.48 -1.54
CA CYS A 118 -11.20 9.05 -1.36
C CYS A 118 -10.06 8.26 -1.99
N ASP A 119 -9.09 7.90 -1.15
CA ASP A 119 -8.05 6.94 -1.47
C ASP A 119 -8.59 5.52 -1.24
N LEU A 120 -8.02 4.51 -1.91
CA LEU A 120 -8.56 3.15 -1.81
C LEU A 120 -8.31 2.51 -0.45
N HIS A 121 -7.19 2.82 0.20
CA HIS A 121 -6.87 2.37 1.56
C HIS A 121 -7.15 0.88 1.81
N PRO A 122 -6.52 -0.03 1.07
CA PRO A 122 -6.80 -1.46 1.17
C PRO A 122 -6.48 -1.99 2.57
N ARG A 123 -7.38 -2.83 3.09
CA ARG A 123 -7.19 -3.54 4.36
C ARG A 123 -7.55 -5.00 4.19
N VAL A 124 -6.59 -5.86 4.48
CA VAL A 124 -6.78 -7.32 4.45
C VAL A 124 -7.41 -7.77 5.76
N SER A 125 -8.37 -8.69 5.68
CA SER A 125 -8.97 -9.30 6.86
C SER A 125 -7.92 -10.10 7.65
N PRO A 126 -8.09 -10.30 8.97
CA PRO A 126 -7.16 -11.11 9.78
C PRO A 126 -6.97 -12.54 9.26
N SER A 127 -7.95 -13.09 8.55
CA SER A 127 -7.86 -14.42 7.94
C SER A 127 -7.09 -14.44 6.60
N GLY A 128 -6.70 -13.28 6.03
CA GLY A 128 -6.10 -13.17 4.70
C GLY A 128 -7.04 -13.43 3.53
N LYS A 129 -8.34 -13.69 3.79
CA LYS A 129 -9.30 -14.14 2.75
C LYS A 129 -10.03 -13.01 2.05
N TYR A 130 -10.15 -11.87 2.69
CA TYR A 130 -10.93 -10.74 2.18
C TYR A 130 -10.09 -9.47 2.17
N LEU A 131 -10.38 -8.63 1.19
CA LEU A 131 -9.87 -7.28 1.06
C LEU A 131 -11.04 -6.31 1.17
N CYS A 132 -10.95 -5.32 2.06
CA CYS A 132 -11.85 -4.17 2.02
C CYS A 132 -11.08 -2.92 1.56
N PHE A 133 -11.77 -2.00 0.90
CA PHE A 133 -11.20 -0.77 0.40
C PHE A 133 -12.29 0.30 0.21
N ASP A 134 -11.90 1.56 0.28
CA ASP A 134 -12.76 2.69 -0.06
C ASP A 134 -12.79 2.91 -1.57
N SER A 135 -13.93 3.35 -2.11
CA SER A 135 -13.99 3.75 -3.53
C SER A 135 -15.10 4.74 -3.81
N PRO A 136 -14.84 5.74 -4.70
CA PRO A 136 -15.85 6.69 -5.15
C PRO A 136 -16.58 6.22 -6.43
N ARG A 137 -16.46 4.96 -6.85
CA ARG A 137 -16.89 4.43 -8.14
C ARG A 137 -18.37 4.65 -8.49
N THR A 138 -19.21 4.83 -7.49
CA THR A 138 -20.67 5.06 -7.67
C THR A 138 -21.05 6.53 -7.52
N GLY A 139 -20.08 7.45 -7.58
CA GLY A 139 -20.32 8.88 -7.34
C GLY A 139 -20.48 9.23 -5.86
N LYS A 140 -20.25 8.28 -4.97
CA LYS A 140 -20.22 8.46 -3.52
C LYS A 140 -19.08 7.61 -2.93
N ARG A 141 -18.44 8.10 -1.87
CA ARG A 141 -17.50 7.29 -1.11
C ARG A 141 -18.23 6.10 -0.48
N GLY A 142 -17.78 4.90 -0.79
CA GLY A 142 -18.33 3.66 -0.26
C GLY A 142 -17.22 2.70 0.16
N LEU A 143 -17.52 1.84 1.12
CA LEU A 143 -16.64 0.74 1.53
C LEU A 143 -17.05 -0.51 0.75
N TYR A 144 -16.06 -1.17 0.16
CA TYR A 144 -16.22 -2.38 -0.66
C TYR A 144 -15.43 -3.52 -0.08
N ILE A 145 -15.92 -4.75 -0.29
CA ILE A 145 -15.26 -5.98 0.12
C ILE A 145 -15.20 -6.93 -1.07
N MET A 146 -14.05 -7.57 -1.25
CA MET A 146 -13.85 -8.63 -2.24
C MET A 146 -13.06 -9.81 -1.65
N PRO A 147 -13.26 -11.06 -2.14
CA PRO A 147 -12.38 -12.17 -1.80
C PRO A 147 -11.02 -11.98 -2.46
N LEU A 148 -9.92 -12.32 -1.75
CA LEU A 148 -8.56 -12.31 -2.27
C LEU A 148 -8.19 -13.61 -3.01
N SER A 149 -8.86 -14.71 -2.73
CA SER A 149 -8.79 -15.96 -3.47
C SER A 149 -10.06 -16.13 -4.29
N VAL A 150 -9.93 -16.30 -5.60
CA VAL A 150 -11.06 -16.81 -6.41
C VAL A 150 -11.28 -18.25 -5.96
N PRO A 151 -12.50 -18.66 -5.56
CA PRO A 151 -12.78 -20.07 -5.33
C PRO A 151 -12.40 -20.84 -6.60
N ALA A 152 -11.63 -21.90 -6.47
CA ALA A 152 -11.47 -22.86 -7.57
C ALA A 152 -12.87 -23.30 -8.01
N MET A 153 -13.20 -23.04 -9.27
CA MET A 153 -14.42 -23.59 -9.89
C MET A 153 -14.28 -25.08 -10.04
#